data_c46e59eb7ddedcda0f3bb37b996ae9cc
#
_entry.id   c46e59eb7ddedcda0f3bb37b996ae9cc
#
_cell.length_a   1.000
_cell.length_b   1.000
_cell.length_c   1.000
_cell.angle_alpha   90.00
_cell.angle_beta   90.00
_cell.angle_gamma   90.00
#
_symmetry.space_group_name_H-M   'P 1'
#
loop_
_entity.id
_entity.type
_entity.pdbx_description
1 polymer ?
#
loop_
_entity_poly.entity_id
_entity_poly.type
_entity_poly.pdbx_seq_one_letter_code
_entity_poly.pdbx_strand_id
1 'polypeptide(L)'
;MPSTIRLHRVLRATPEWVYRAFLDPDAMVKWLPPNGFTGKVHHMDAHVGGSYKMSFKNFTMGKSHAFGGEYVELVPHERIRYTDKFEDPNLPGAMKVTIIFKKVSCGTDVSITQEGVPDVIPAEACYLGWQESLILLAKLVEAEILV
;
A
#
# COMPACT_ATOMS: atom_id res chain seq x y z
N MET A 1 9.19 10.81 -18.39
CA MET A 1 7.89 11.17 -17.79
C MET A 1 7.52 10.15 -16.71
N PRO A 2 7.26 10.57 -15.50
CA PRO A 2 6.79 9.64 -14.46
C PRO A 2 5.48 8.96 -14.86
N SER A 3 5.34 7.73 -14.42
CA SER A 3 4.17 6.90 -14.74
C SER A 3 3.07 7.03 -13.70
N THR A 4 1.84 6.73 -14.12
CA THR A 4 0.69 6.59 -13.22
C THR A 4 0.16 5.16 -13.33
N ILE A 5 -0.02 4.53 -12.18
CA ILE A 5 -0.54 3.17 -12.07
C ILE A 5 -1.96 3.24 -11.54
N ARG A 6 -2.87 2.49 -12.16
CA ARG A 6 -4.26 2.38 -11.70
C ARG A 6 -4.67 0.92 -11.72
N LEU A 7 -5.27 0.47 -10.62
CA LEU A 7 -5.83 -0.87 -10.53
C LEU A 7 -6.91 -0.91 -9.46
N HIS A 8 -7.69 -1.98 -9.46
CA HIS A 8 -8.67 -2.21 -8.41
C HIS A 8 -8.85 -3.70 -8.18
N ARG A 9 -9.42 -4.01 -7.03
CA ARG A 9 -9.76 -5.39 -6.67
C ARG A 9 -10.97 -5.38 -5.74
N VAL A 10 -11.90 -6.29 -5.98
CA VAL A 10 -13.04 -6.50 -5.08
C VAL A 10 -12.62 -7.50 -4.01
N LEU A 11 -12.82 -7.11 -2.74
CA LEU A 11 -12.49 -7.93 -1.58
C LEU A 11 -13.78 -8.28 -0.82
N ARG A 12 -13.85 -9.51 -0.34
CA ARG A 12 -15.01 -10.00 0.45
C ARG A 12 -14.83 -9.63 1.91
N ALA A 13 -14.77 -8.33 2.16
CA ALA A 13 -14.63 -7.79 3.50
C ALA A 13 -15.23 -6.39 3.51
N THR A 14 -15.71 -5.94 4.68
CA THR A 14 -16.34 -4.63 4.79
C THR A 14 -15.31 -3.51 4.61
N PRO A 15 -15.76 -2.30 4.18
CA PRO A 15 -14.85 -1.17 4.07
C PRO A 15 -14.10 -0.85 5.37
N GLU A 16 -14.73 -1.05 6.53
CA GLU A 16 -14.08 -0.83 7.83
C GLU A 16 -12.87 -1.73 8.02
N TRP A 17 -12.98 -3.02 7.70
CA TRP A 17 -11.89 -3.98 7.81
C TRP A 17 -10.76 -3.66 6.85
N VAL A 18 -11.11 -3.37 5.59
CA VAL A 18 -10.11 -3.08 4.55
C VAL A 18 -9.38 -1.77 4.86
N TYR A 19 -10.12 -0.75 5.23
CA TYR A 19 -9.54 0.55 5.62
C TYR A 19 -8.55 0.40 6.77
N ARG A 20 -8.93 -0.35 7.79
CA ARG A 20 -8.08 -0.61 8.95
C ARG A 20 -6.77 -1.29 8.54
N ALA A 21 -6.80 -2.21 7.58
CA ALA A 21 -5.60 -2.92 7.14
C ALA A 21 -4.57 -2.00 6.48
N PHE A 22 -4.98 -0.84 5.97
CA PHE A 22 -4.08 0.15 5.40
C PHE A 22 -3.41 1.04 6.46
N LEU A 23 -3.95 1.07 7.67
CA LEU A 23 -3.49 1.98 8.72
C LEU A 23 -2.99 1.26 9.98
N ASP A 24 -2.94 -0.05 9.94
CA ASP A 24 -2.45 -0.89 11.03
C ASP A 24 -1.04 -1.38 10.67
N PRO A 25 0.00 -1.04 11.46
CA PRO A 25 1.37 -1.43 11.12
C PRO A 25 1.58 -2.95 11.06
N ASP A 26 0.93 -3.71 11.93
CA ASP A 26 1.06 -5.18 11.91
C ASP A 26 0.41 -5.78 10.67
N ALA A 27 -0.70 -5.19 10.21
CA ALA A 27 -1.33 -5.60 8.97
C ALA A 27 -0.46 -5.23 7.76
N MET A 28 0.05 -4.01 7.72
CA MET A 28 0.84 -3.48 6.61
C MET A 28 2.07 -4.35 6.32
N VAL A 29 2.80 -4.79 7.34
CA VAL A 29 3.99 -5.64 7.12
C VAL A 29 3.62 -7.02 6.59
N LYS A 30 2.37 -7.43 6.74
CA LYS A 30 1.91 -8.73 6.29
C LYS A 30 1.48 -8.72 4.83
N TRP A 31 0.84 -7.66 4.37
CA TRP A 31 0.25 -7.68 3.02
C TRP A 31 0.93 -6.75 2.02
N LEU A 32 1.49 -5.62 2.45
CA LEU A 32 2.06 -4.65 1.51
C LEU A 32 3.33 -5.15 0.82
N PRO A 33 4.30 -5.82 1.51
CA PRO A 33 5.47 -6.34 0.83
C PRO A 33 5.07 -7.41 -0.20
N PRO A 34 5.45 -7.22 -1.48
CA PRO A 34 5.12 -8.22 -2.50
C PRO A 34 5.91 -9.51 -2.29
N ASN A 35 5.61 -10.52 -3.10
CA ASN A 35 6.25 -11.83 -2.98
C ASN A 35 7.77 -11.72 -3.01
N GLY A 36 8.44 -12.40 -2.09
CA GLY A 36 9.90 -12.41 -1.99
C GLY A 36 10.47 -11.32 -1.08
N PHE A 37 9.62 -10.49 -0.50
CA PHE A 37 10.04 -9.42 0.41
C PHE A 37 9.44 -9.61 1.80
N THR A 38 10.20 -9.18 2.80
CA THR A 38 9.67 -8.98 4.15
C THR A 38 9.57 -7.49 4.40
N GLY A 39 8.69 -7.09 5.31
CA GLY A 39 8.46 -5.69 5.60
C GLY A 39 8.70 -5.31 7.05
N LYS A 40 9.05 -4.05 7.26
CA LYS A 40 9.20 -3.50 8.60
C LYS A 40 8.61 -2.08 8.61
N VAL A 41 7.80 -1.78 9.61
CA VAL A 41 7.32 -0.41 9.86
C VAL A 41 8.25 0.21 10.90
N HIS A 42 8.95 1.27 10.52
CA HIS A 42 9.83 2.01 11.43
C HIS A 42 9.02 2.96 12.30
N HIS A 43 8.06 3.63 11.70
CA HIS A 43 7.04 4.39 12.41
C HIS A 43 5.81 4.55 11.52
N MET A 44 4.66 4.78 12.14
CA MET A 44 3.41 5.03 11.42
C MET A 44 2.50 5.87 12.32
N ASP A 45 2.29 7.11 11.91
CA ASP A 45 1.45 8.06 12.60
C ASP A 45 0.23 8.34 11.73
N ALA A 46 -0.78 7.50 11.88
CA ALA A 46 -1.90 7.41 10.96
C ALA A 46 -2.97 8.49 11.22
N HIS A 47 -2.58 9.75 11.07
CA HIS A 47 -3.52 10.87 11.07
C HIS A 47 -3.06 11.88 10.01
N VAL A 48 -3.96 12.77 9.59
CA VAL A 48 -3.63 13.80 8.60
C VAL A 48 -2.49 14.67 9.11
N GLY A 49 -1.44 14.80 8.30
CA GLY A 49 -0.21 15.47 8.67
C GLY A 49 0.81 14.56 9.35
N GLY A 50 0.42 13.35 9.74
CA GLY A 50 1.34 12.37 10.28
C GLY A 50 2.19 11.74 9.19
N SER A 51 3.31 11.14 9.59
CA SER A 51 4.25 10.51 8.66
C SER A 51 4.35 9.00 8.91
N TYR A 52 4.89 8.31 7.92
CA TYR A 52 5.22 6.90 8.08
C TYR A 52 6.55 6.61 7.42
N LYS A 53 7.20 5.55 7.88
CA LYS A 53 8.41 5.03 7.26
C LYS A 53 8.39 3.52 7.34
N MET A 54 8.64 2.87 6.19
CA MET A 54 8.71 1.42 6.06
C MET A 54 9.97 1.04 5.29
N SER A 55 10.32 -0.24 5.37
CA SER A 55 11.32 -0.81 4.49
C SER A 55 10.88 -2.19 4.05
N PHE A 56 11.26 -2.54 2.81
CA PHE A 56 11.12 -3.89 2.27
C PHE A 56 12.50 -4.49 2.15
N LYS A 57 12.64 -5.74 2.60
CA LYS A 57 13.88 -6.48 2.52
C LYS A 57 13.72 -7.64 1.55
N ASN A 58 14.56 -7.68 0.53
CA ASN A 58 14.63 -8.81 -0.39
C ASN A 58 15.12 -10.03 0.39
N PHE A 59 14.29 -11.05 0.51
CA PHE A 59 14.59 -12.22 1.32
C PHE A 59 15.79 -13.01 0.78
N THR A 60 15.91 -13.09 -0.55
CA THR A 60 16.99 -13.84 -1.18
C THR A 60 18.34 -13.16 -0.99
N MET A 61 18.42 -11.85 -1.21
CA MET A 61 19.69 -11.12 -1.19
C MET A 61 19.94 -10.37 0.12
N GLY A 62 18.93 -10.23 0.97
CA GLY A 62 19.07 -9.51 2.24
C GLY A 62 19.17 -8.00 2.10
N LYS A 63 18.92 -7.45 0.91
CA LYS A 63 19.00 -6.02 0.65
C LYS A 63 17.69 -5.32 1.01
N SER A 64 17.78 -4.23 1.75
CA SER A 64 16.62 -3.45 2.20
C SER A 64 16.49 -2.14 1.44
N HIS A 65 15.24 -1.74 1.20
CA HIS A 65 14.90 -0.45 0.60
C HIS A 65 13.90 0.25 1.50
N ALA A 66 14.22 1.46 1.94
CA ALA A 66 13.33 2.23 2.79
C ALA A 66 12.55 3.26 1.97
N PHE A 67 11.36 3.55 2.41
CA PHE A 67 10.48 4.53 1.81
C PHE A 67 9.54 5.08 2.87
N GLY A 68 8.91 6.21 2.59
CA GLY A 68 7.96 6.80 3.51
C GLY A 68 7.31 8.05 2.94
N GLY A 69 6.46 8.66 3.73
CA GLY A 69 5.74 9.85 3.32
C GLY A 69 4.83 10.37 4.41
N GLU A 70 3.82 11.13 3.98
CA GLU A 70 2.87 11.77 4.89
C GLU A 70 1.44 11.46 4.47
N TYR A 71 0.56 11.35 5.47
CA TYR A 71 -0.87 11.20 5.23
C TYR A 71 -1.46 12.57 4.91
N VAL A 72 -2.04 12.70 3.71
CA VAL A 72 -2.62 13.95 3.23
C VAL A 72 -4.11 14.01 3.53
N GLU A 73 -4.81 12.89 3.40
CA GLU A 73 -6.24 12.81 3.62
C GLU A 73 -6.63 11.43 4.14
N LEU A 74 -7.44 11.41 5.19
CA LEU A 74 -7.99 10.18 5.75
C LEU A 74 -9.48 10.40 5.97
N VAL A 75 -10.29 9.85 5.06
CA VAL A 75 -11.75 9.84 5.20
C VAL A 75 -12.12 8.41 5.60
N PRO A 76 -12.49 8.17 6.87
CA PRO A 76 -12.71 6.81 7.36
C PRO A 76 -13.62 5.99 6.47
N HIS A 77 -13.15 4.81 6.09
CA HIS A 77 -13.86 3.80 5.29
C HIS A 77 -14.17 4.22 3.86
N GLU A 78 -13.64 5.39 3.40
CA GLU A 78 -13.92 5.90 2.06
C GLU A 78 -12.66 6.19 1.25
N ARG A 79 -11.67 6.87 1.84
CA ARG A 79 -10.52 7.31 1.06
C ARG A 79 -9.28 7.55 1.92
N ILE A 80 -8.14 7.15 1.38
CA ILE A 80 -6.82 7.48 1.94
C ILE A 80 -5.99 8.12 0.84
N ARG A 81 -5.35 9.25 1.14
CA ARG A 81 -4.34 9.85 0.26
C ARG A 81 -3.07 10.07 1.05
N TYR A 82 -1.95 9.63 0.47
CA TYR A 82 -0.65 9.84 1.09
C TYR A 82 0.40 10.04 0.03
N THR A 83 1.53 10.64 0.45
CA THR A 83 2.71 10.74 -0.38
C THR A 83 3.62 9.54 -0.10
N ASP A 84 4.49 9.23 -1.06
CA ASP A 84 5.43 8.13 -0.92
C ASP A 84 6.72 8.53 -1.62
N LYS A 85 7.85 8.25 -0.97
CA LYS A 85 9.16 8.62 -1.50
C LYS A 85 10.18 7.58 -1.09
N PHE A 86 10.96 7.11 -2.06
CA PHE A 86 12.09 6.23 -1.78
C PHE A 86 13.23 7.02 -1.16
N GLU A 87 13.95 6.41 -0.21
CA GLU A 87 15.16 7.02 0.36
C GLU A 87 16.35 6.93 -0.59
N ASP A 88 16.27 6.01 -1.57
CA ASP A 88 17.33 5.86 -2.59
C ASP A 88 17.39 7.11 -3.46
N PRO A 89 18.55 7.83 -3.50
CA PRO A 89 18.67 9.02 -4.33
C PRO A 89 18.59 8.75 -5.84
N ASN A 90 18.72 7.49 -6.26
CA ASN A 90 18.56 7.11 -7.67
C ASN A 90 17.08 6.97 -8.05
N LEU A 91 16.17 7.05 -7.07
CA LEU A 91 14.73 7.00 -7.27
C LEU A 91 14.12 8.31 -6.75
N PRO A 92 14.40 9.45 -7.42
CA PRO A 92 13.99 10.76 -6.92
C PRO A 92 12.50 11.04 -7.12
N GLY A 93 12.01 12.02 -6.39
CA GLY A 93 10.65 12.52 -6.51
C GLY A 93 9.70 11.85 -5.54
N ALA A 94 8.61 12.55 -5.26
CA ALA A 94 7.55 12.04 -4.40
C ALA A 94 6.41 11.50 -5.25
N MET A 95 5.88 10.35 -4.89
CA MET A 95 4.69 9.77 -5.50
C MET A 95 3.48 10.20 -4.70
N LYS A 96 2.32 10.17 -5.34
CA LYS A 96 1.02 10.40 -4.68
C LYS A 96 0.19 9.15 -4.84
N VAL A 97 -0.31 8.63 -3.73
CA VAL A 97 -1.14 7.43 -3.73
C VAL A 97 -2.52 7.79 -3.23
N THR A 98 -3.54 7.37 -3.98
CA THR A 98 -4.95 7.53 -3.60
C THR A 98 -5.58 6.15 -3.56
N ILE A 99 -6.19 5.82 -2.42
CA ILE A 99 -6.91 4.57 -2.21
C ILE A 99 -8.37 4.93 -1.98
N ILE A 100 -9.27 4.35 -2.78
CA ILE A 100 -10.71 4.56 -2.65
C ILE A 100 -11.37 3.25 -2.27
N PHE A 101 -12.19 3.28 -1.22
CA PHE A 101 -12.94 2.14 -0.71
C PHE A 101 -14.41 2.34 -1.05
N LYS A 102 -14.93 1.52 -1.95
CA LYS A 102 -16.33 1.60 -2.35
C LYS A 102 -17.06 0.34 -1.91
N LYS A 103 -18.10 0.51 -1.09
CA LYS A 103 -18.93 -0.63 -0.70
C LYS A 103 -19.66 -1.18 -1.91
N VAL A 104 -19.57 -2.49 -2.09
CA VAL A 104 -20.30 -3.23 -3.14
C VAL A 104 -21.07 -4.38 -2.50
N SER A 105 -21.90 -5.07 -3.27
CA SER A 105 -22.79 -6.10 -2.74
C SER A 105 -22.08 -7.23 -2.00
N CYS A 106 -20.87 -7.62 -2.44
CA CYS A 106 -20.14 -8.73 -1.83
C CYS A 106 -18.96 -8.27 -0.95
N GLY A 107 -18.80 -6.97 -0.73
CA GLY A 107 -17.72 -6.46 0.11
C GLY A 107 -17.27 -5.06 -0.27
N THR A 108 -16.00 -4.90 -0.64
CA THR A 108 -15.40 -3.60 -0.94
C THR A 108 -14.64 -3.66 -2.25
N ASP A 109 -14.87 -2.68 -3.14
CA ASP A 109 -14.02 -2.46 -4.30
C ASP A 109 -12.96 -1.45 -3.90
N VAL A 110 -11.71 -1.90 -3.86
CA VAL A 110 -10.56 -1.06 -3.52
C VAL A 110 -9.89 -0.60 -4.80
N SER A 111 -9.85 0.70 -5.02
CA SER A 111 -9.18 1.30 -6.18
C SER A 111 -7.91 2.01 -5.73
N ILE A 112 -6.82 1.79 -6.46
CA ILE A 112 -5.52 2.35 -6.14
C ILE A 112 -5.03 3.14 -7.35
N THR A 113 -4.62 4.39 -7.11
CA THR A 113 -3.96 5.22 -8.09
C THR A 113 -2.64 5.68 -7.50
N GLN A 114 -1.54 5.36 -8.17
CA GLN A 114 -0.21 5.83 -7.76
C GLN A 114 0.38 6.66 -8.88
N GLU A 115 0.63 7.93 -8.59
CA GLU A 115 1.14 8.91 -9.54
C GLU A 115 2.60 9.25 -9.23
N GLY A 116 3.36 9.57 -10.27
CA GLY A 116 4.74 10.01 -10.08
C GLY A 116 5.75 8.88 -9.90
N VAL A 117 5.44 7.68 -10.39
CA VAL A 117 6.38 6.56 -10.33
C VAL A 117 7.63 6.91 -11.16
N PRO A 118 8.85 6.83 -10.57
CA PRO A 118 10.08 7.18 -11.27
C PRO A 118 10.25 6.40 -12.58
N ASP A 119 10.79 7.08 -13.61
CA ASP A 119 10.97 6.49 -14.95
C ASP A 119 11.82 5.22 -14.94
N VAL A 120 12.75 5.09 -13.98
CA VAL A 120 13.62 3.91 -13.90
C VAL A 120 12.86 2.66 -13.43
N ILE A 121 11.66 2.83 -12.90
CA ILE A 121 10.80 1.71 -12.50
C ILE A 121 9.80 1.47 -13.61
N PRO A 122 9.83 0.29 -14.27
CA PRO A 122 8.82 -0.03 -15.27
C PRO A 122 7.42 0.02 -14.66
N ALA A 123 6.49 0.66 -15.37
CA ALA A 123 5.11 0.79 -14.88
C ALA A 123 4.48 -0.57 -14.58
N GLU A 124 4.71 -1.55 -15.45
CA GLU A 124 4.17 -2.90 -15.30
C GLU A 124 4.77 -3.62 -14.09
N ALA A 125 6.02 -3.33 -13.72
CA ALA A 125 6.63 -3.92 -12.52
C ALA A 125 5.96 -3.39 -11.25
N CYS A 126 5.70 -2.09 -11.21
CA CYS A 126 4.96 -1.47 -10.12
C CYS A 126 3.54 -2.02 -10.02
N TYR A 127 2.88 -2.16 -11.17
CA TYR A 127 1.53 -2.72 -11.27
C TYR A 127 1.48 -4.15 -10.73
N LEU A 128 2.43 -5.00 -11.14
CA LEU A 128 2.49 -6.39 -10.67
C LEU A 128 2.74 -6.47 -9.16
N GLY A 129 3.58 -5.59 -8.64
CA GLY A 129 3.81 -5.50 -7.18
C GLY A 129 2.52 -5.21 -6.43
N TRP A 130 1.74 -4.25 -6.91
CA TRP A 130 0.44 -3.95 -6.31
C TRP A 130 -0.54 -5.13 -6.42
N GLN A 131 -0.55 -5.84 -7.55
CA GLN A 131 -1.41 -7.03 -7.68
C GLN A 131 -1.06 -8.08 -6.65
N GLU A 132 0.22 -8.35 -6.44
CA GLU A 132 0.68 -9.31 -5.44
C GLU A 132 0.29 -8.87 -4.03
N SER A 133 0.49 -7.59 -3.72
CA SER A 133 0.11 -7.03 -2.42
C SER A 133 -1.40 -7.16 -2.17
N LEU A 134 -2.21 -6.89 -3.18
CA LEU A 134 -3.67 -6.99 -3.04
C LEU A 134 -4.15 -8.43 -2.85
N ILE A 135 -3.46 -9.42 -3.42
CA ILE A 135 -3.76 -10.83 -3.17
C ILE A 135 -3.47 -11.16 -1.69
N LEU A 136 -2.36 -10.67 -1.15
CA LEU A 136 -2.03 -10.87 0.26
C LEU A 136 -3.02 -10.14 1.18
N LEU A 137 -3.44 -8.94 0.78
CA LEU A 137 -4.48 -8.20 1.52
C LEU A 137 -5.78 -9.00 1.56
N ALA A 138 -6.18 -9.58 0.44
CA ALA A 138 -7.39 -10.41 0.38
C ALA A 138 -7.30 -11.58 1.38
N LYS A 139 -6.15 -12.24 1.44
CA LYS A 139 -5.95 -13.37 2.38
C LYS A 139 -6.06 -12.92 3.84
N LEU A 140 -5.68 -11.68 4.14
CA LEU A 140 -5.75 -11.16 5.50
C LEU A 140 -7.18 -10.75 5.87
N VAL A 141 -7.84 -9.97 5.02
CA VAL A 141 -9.14 -9.36 5.38
C VAL A 141 -10.34 -10.25 5.10
N GLU A 142 -10.20 -11.23 4.20
CA GLU A 142 -11.29 -12.16 3.89
C GLU A 142 -11.33 -13.36 4.83
N ALA A 143 -10.29 -13.57 5.63
CA ALA A 143 -10.23 -14.68 6.56
C ALA A 143 -11.19 -14.45 7.74
N GLU A 144 -11.95 -15.50 8.08
CA GLU A 144 -12.77 -15.52 9.28
C GLU A 144 -12.11 -16.43 10.31
N ILE A 145 -11.63 -15.85 11.41
CA ILE A 145 -11.01 -16.59 12.48
C ILE A 145 -11.90 -16.51 13.70
N LEU A 146 -12.41 -17.65 14.15
CA LEU A 146 -13.43 -17.74 15.21
C LEU A 146 -12.86 -18.16 16.58
N VAL A 147 -11.57 -17.97 16.77
CA VAL A 147 -10.89 -18.28 18.04
C VAL A 147 -10.28 -17.06 18.69
#